data_f91decdadf7764cda20e5e30a2740266
#
_entry.id   f91decdadf7764cda20e5e30a2740266
#
_cell.length_a   1.000
_cell.length_b   1.000
_cell.length_c   1.000
_cell.angle_alpha   90.00
_cell.angle_beta   90.00
_cell.angle_gamma   90.00
#
_symmetry.space_group_name_H-M   'P 1'
#
loop_
_entity.id
_entity.type
_entity.pdbx_description
1 polymer ?
#
loop_
_entity_poly.entity_id
_entity_poly.type
_entity_poly.pdbx_seq_one_letter_code
_entity_poly.pdbx_strand_id
1 'polypeptide(L)'
;MLRLLHKGSRGFPGATAVSSASGSLNSLRFHHRRLVSSSSSRSKSLLAEAVAAASSTSSSAPSTFQTTVTDAAKLVEPDTPVNDPFSIVSKEMSTLAKNIGSLLGSGHPTLNKVAMYYFQSEGKHVRPLIVLLLSKALSEIPLSERTRGTIDTDDVSAHRPMLGEGIDDPLSPLGILHGINPEIILNPLSRPQDPLPAESNGILPKQRRLAEIVEMIHTASLLHDDVIDNSATRRSQPSGNIAFGNKMAILAGDFLLGRASVAIARIRNAEVIELLSTTIANLVEGEFMQLKNTAVDTTMEANRASFEYYIHKTYLKTASLMSKSCRAAAVLSGANDQVVEAAYAYGRNLGLCFQIVDDMLDYTIPESDLGKPAGADLKLGLATAPVLYAWEQFPELGNMIRRKFDEPGDVELARKYVAEANGVEKTRLLAVQYADEALRQLSILPESDSLAALKNLTLAILNRKK
;
A
#
# COMPACT_ATOMS: atom_id res chain seq x y z
N MET A 1 26.16 16.32 -28.05
CA MET A 1 26.17 17.74 -28.45
C MET A 1 25.92 18.59 -27.21
N LEU A 2 26.94 18.76 -26.38
CA LEU A 2 26.98 19.71 -25.25
C LEU A 2 28.41 19.73 -24.72
N ARG A 3 29.20 20.60 -25.32
CA ARG A 3 30.47 21.10 -24.81
C ARG A 3 30.45 22.63 -25.02
N LEU A 4 31.09 23.33 -24.08
CA LEU A 4 31.36 24.77 -23.98
C LEU A 4 30.32 25.47 -23.07
N LEU A 5 30.74 25.90 -21.87
CA LEU A 5 31.49 27.11 -21.63
C LEU A 5 32.15 27.11 -20.23
N HIS A 6 33.46 27.27 -20.26
CA HIS A 6 34.31 27.57 -19.13
C HIS A 6 34.67 29.06 -19.17
N LYS A 7 34.84 29.68 -18.00
CA LYS A 7 35.50 30.94 -17.64
C LYS A 7 34.63 32.11 -17.18
N GLY A 8 34.98 32.53 -15.97
CA GLY A 8 34.63 33.86 -15.48
C GLY A 8 34.68 33.96 -13.95
N SER A 9 35.87 33.91 -13.37
CA SER A 9 36.18 34.35 -11.99
C SER A 9 35.97 35.82 -11.82
N ARG A 10 35.22 36.28 -10.83
CA ARG A 10 35.49 37.57 -10.10
C ARG A 10 34.91 37.50 -8.71
N GLY A 11 35.74 37.70 -7.72
CA GLY A 11 35.42 37.74 -6.32
C GLY A 11 34.69 39.02 -5.91
N PHE A 12 33.97 38.93 -4.81
CA PHE A 12 33.56 40.08 -4.01
C PHE A 12 33.79 39.77 -2.53
N PRO A 13 34.26 40.74 -1.77
CA PRO A 13 34.49 40.63 -0.33
C PRO A 13 33.30 41.20 0.46
N GLY A 14 33.16 40.84 1.70
CA GLY A 14 32.34 41.59 2.63
C GLY A 14 31.67 40.74 3.69
N ALA A 15 32.39 40.51 4.76
CA ALA A 15 31.85 40.02 6.00
C ALA A 15 31.06 41.14 6.71
N THR A 16 29.86 40.80 7.20
CA THR A 16 29.29 41.47 8.39
C THR A 16 28.61 40.41 9.25
N ALA A 17 29.13 40.32 10.45
CA ALA A 17 28.59 39.55 11.55
C ALA A 17 27.24 40.10 12.00
N VAL A 18 26.24 39.24 12.21
CA VAL A 18 25.07 39.56 13.04
C VAL A 18 24.82 38.42 14.00
N SER A 19 24.77 38.83 15.22
CA SER A 19 24.61 38.21 16.50
C SER A 19 23.60 37.04 16.61
N SER A 20 24.01 36.12 17.48
CA SER A 20 23.24 35.13 18.22
C SER A 20 21.89 35.63 18.74
N ALA A 21 20.83 34.91 18.37
CA ALA A 21 19.61 34.88 19.15
C ALA A 21 19.26 33.39 19.39
N SER A 22 19.50 32.97 20.63
CA SER A 22 19.03 31.73 21.22
C SER A 22 17.52 31.78 21.36
N GLY A 23 16.80 31.06 20.50
CA GLY A 23 15.37 30.84 20.58
C GLY A 23 15.10 29.40 21.04
N SER A 24 14.63 29.27 22.28
CA SER A 24 14.19 28.10 22.98
C SER A 24 13.17 27.28 22.15
N LEU A 25 13.49 26.02 21.89
CA LEU A 25 12.54 25.03 21.41
C LEU A 25 11.58 24.64 22.53
N ASN A 26 10.39 25.17 22.48
CA ASN A 26 9.30 24.75 23.35
C ASN A 26 8.79 23.37 22.89
N SER A 27 8.94 22.41 23.79
CA SER A 27 8.35 21.08 23.76
C SER A 27 6.82 21.14 23.61
N LEU A 28 6.31 20.64 22.49
CA LEU A 28 4.89 20.29 22.36
C LEU A 28 4.61 19.03 23.18
N ARG A 29 4.17 19.23 24.41
CA ARG A 29 3.56 18.19 25.25
C ARG A 29 2.16 17.88 24.68
N PHE A 30 1.98 16.70 24.14
CA PHE A 30 0.65 16.14 23.88
C PHE A 30 -0.06 15.89 25.22
N HIS A 31 -1.09 16.65 25.49
CA HIS A 31 -2.01 16.40 26.61
C HIS A 31 -2.95 15.25 26.20
N HIS A 32 -2.78 14.10 26.84
CA HIS A 32 -3.80 13.07 26.94
C HIS A 32 -4.97 13.60 27.77
N ARG A 33 -6.00 14.09 27.11
CA ARG A 33 -7.33 14.21 27.74
C ARG A 33 -8.00 12.85 27.74
N ARG A 34 -8.09 12.24 28.92
CA ARG A 34 -9.01 11.15 29.21
C ARG A 34 -10.44 11.66 29.03
N LEU A 35 -11.13 11.15 28.02
CA LEU A 35 -12.59 11.11 28.02
C LEU A 35 -13.01 9.70 28.43
N VAL A 36 -13.34 9.57 29.69
CA VAL A 36 -14.07 8.43 30.23
C VAL A 36 -15.53 8.71 29.94
N SER A 37 -16.16 7.95 29.05
CA SER A 37 -17.59 7.77 29.03
C SER A 37 -17.91 6.28 28.93
N SER A 38 -18.61 5.86 29.94
CA SER A 38 -19.14 4.55 30.24
C SER A 38 -20.06 4.02 29.14
N SER A 39 -19.65 2.95 28.47
CA SER A 39 -20.56 1.90 27.98
C SER A 39 -19.72 0.77 27.36
N SER A 40 -19.64 -0.28 28.04
CA SER A 40 -19.43 -1.67 27.62
C SER A 40 -18.63 -2.47 28.64
N SER A 41 -19.26 -2.66 29.78
CA SER A 41 -18.77 -3.59 30.81
C SER A 41 -18.92 -5.07 30.43
N ARG A 42 -19.56 -5.40 29.30
CA ARG A 42 -19.75 -6.80 28.88
C ARG A 42 -18.61 -7.37 28.03
N SER A 43 -17.96 -6.60 27.20
CA SER A 43 -16.86 -7.11 26.38
C SER A 43 -15.53 -7.23 27.15
N LYS A 44 -15.33 -6.43 28.19
CA LYS A 44 -14.14 -6.53 29.05
C LYS A 44 -14.20 -7.72 30.01
N SER A 45 -15.39 -8.21 30.38
CA SER A 45 -15.54 -9.38 31.23
C SER A 45 -15.23 -10.69 30.50
N LEU A 46 -15.60 -10.78 29.23
CA LEU A 46 -15.33 -11.97 28.41
C LEU A 46 -13.83 -12.14 28.05
N LEU A 47 -13.12 -11.03 27.89
CA LEU A 47 -11.67 -11.08 27.66
C LEU A 47 -10.92 -11.40 28.96
N ALA A 48 -11.36 -10.87 30.10
CA ALA A 48 -10.76 -11.16 31.40
C ALA A 48 -11.02 -12.61 31.85
N GLU A 49 -12.19 -13.18 31.56
CA GLU A 49 -12.48 -14.59 31.82
C GLU A 49 -11.68 -15.54 30.92
N ALA A 50 -11.45 -15.19 29.65
CA ALA A 50 -10.61 -15.97 28.75
C ALA A 50 -9.13 -15.97 29.17
N VAL A 51 -8.64 -14.86 29.72
CA VAL A 51 -7.25 -14.75 30.23
C VAL A 51 -7.09 -15.44 31.59
N ALA A 52 -8.12 -15.40 32.46
CA ALA A 52 -8.10 -16.09 33.74
C ALA A 52 -8.24 -17.62 33.61
N ALA A 53 -8.96 -18.12 32.61
CA ALA A 53 -9.06 -19.53 32.29
C ALA A 53 -7.76 -20.15 31.75
N ALA A 54 -6.90 -19.29 31.12
CA ALA A 54 -5.61 -19.73 30.59
C ALA A 54 -4.49 -19.84 31.65
N SER A 55 -4.70 -19.31 32.85
CA SER A 55 -3.66 -19.27 33.91
C SER A 55 -3.82 -20.36 34.99
N SER A 56 -4.81 -21.24 34.93
CA SER A 56 -5.11 -22.23 36.03
C SER A 56 -4.99 -23.72 35.67
N THR A 57 -4.35 -24.09 34.55
CA THR A 57 -4.08 -25.52 34.28
C THR A 57 -2.62 -25.75 33.89
N SER A 58 -1.85 -26.18 34.89
CA SER A 58 -0.58 -26.85 34.68
C SER A 58 -0.84 -28.30 34.24
N SER A 59 -0.06 -28.76 33.27
CA SER A 59 0.20 -30.11 32.79
C SER A 59 -0.66 -30.66 31.65
N SER A 60 0.05 -30.99 30.59
CA SER A 60 -0.19 -31.95 29.50
C SER A 60 -0.99 -31.51 28.29
N ALA A 61 -0.28 -31.50 27.16
CA ALA A 61 -0.66 -31.71 25.76
C ALA A 61 -0.93 -30.45 24.88
N PRO A 62 -0.30 -30.37 23.68
CA PRO A 62 -0.33 -29.23 22.78
C PRO A 62 -1.51 -29.23 21.79
N SER A 63 -2.73 -29.57 22.24
CA SER A 63 -3.91 -29.66 21.37
C SER A 63 -5.01 -28.61 21.62
N THR A 64 -4.86 -27.76 22.63
CA THR A 64 -5.96 -26.87 23.07
C THR A 64 -5.95 -25.51 22.39
N PHE A 65 -4.83 -25.09 21.80
CA PHE A 65 -4.74 -23.77 21.16
C PHE A 65 -5.33 -23.73 19.75
N GLN A 66 -5.27 -24.85 19.03
CA GLN A 66 -5.92 -24.97 17.71
C GLN A 66 -7.45 -24.98 17.80
N THR A 67 -8.01 -25.46 18.90
CA THR A 67 -9.46 -25.50 19.16
C THR A 67 -10.02 -24.12 19.53
N THR A 68 -9.29 -23.25 20.21
CA THR A 68 -9.79 -21.91 20.59
C THR A 68 -9.81 -20.94 19.39
N VAL A 69 -8.87 -21.08 18.46
CA VAL A 69 -8.87 -20.31 17.20
C VAL A 69 -9.97 -20.80 16.25
N THR A 70 -10.25 -22.11 16.26
CA THR A 70 -11.36 -22.72 15.48
C THR A 70 -12.72 -22.37 16.08
N ASP A 71 -12.83 -22.16 17.37
CA ASP A 71 -14.09 -21.79 18.02
C ASP A 71 -14.39 -20.29 17.93
N ALA A 72 -13.38 -19.42 17.86
CA ALA A 72 -13.58 -18.02 17.47
C ALA A 72 -14.00 -17.88 16.01
N ALA A 73 -13.54 -18.76 15.12
CA ALA A 73 -14.00 -18.84 13.73
C ALA A 73 -15.42 -19.43 13.59
N LYS A 74 -15.91 -20.19 14.59
CA LYS A 74 -17.29 -20.73 14.63
C LYS A 74 -18.32 -19.77 15.22
N LEU A 75 -17.89 -18.66 15.82
CA LEU A 75 -18.78 -17.57 16.25
C LEU A 75 -19.21 -16.62 15.13
N VAL A 76 -18.65 -16.79 13.94
CA VAL A 76 -19.19 -16.26 12.69
C VAL A 76 -20.05 -17.37 12.10
N GLU A 77 -21.38 -17.22 12.18
CA GLU A 77 -22.34 -18.20 11.66
C GLU A 77 -22.00 -18.60 10.22
N PRO A 78 -21.90 -19.92 9.89
CA PRO A 78 -21.49 -20.39 8.57
C PRO A 78 -22.57 -20.34 7.47
N ASP A 79 -23.68 -19.66 7.67
CA ASP A 79 -24.84 -19.70 6.76
C ASP A 79 -25.08 -18.41 5.94
N THR A 80 -24.22 -17.39 6.03
CA THR A 80 -24.22 -16.35 5.01
C THR A 80 -23.32 -16.77 3.85
N PRO A 81 -23.79 -16.71 2.59
CA PRO A 81 -22.92 -16.95 1.45
C PRO A 81 -21.73 -16.00 1.59
N VAL A 82 -20.55 -16.55 1.75
CA VAL A 82 -19.30 -15.77 1.81
C VAL A 82 -19.20 -15.06 0.47
N ASN A 83 -19.61 -13.80 0.40
CA ASN A 83 -19.48 -12.99 -0.78
C ASN A 83 -17.98 -12.88 -1.11
N ASP A 84 -17.55 -13.65 -2.11
CA ASP A 84 -16.18 -13.56 -2.60
C ASP A 84 -15.89 -12.13 -3.01
N PRO A 85 -14.87 -11.45 -2.41
CA PRO A 85 -14.52 -10.08 -2.73
C PRO A 85 -14.34 -9.82 -4.23
N PHE A 86 -13.82 -10.80 -4.98
CA PHE A 86 -13.66 -10.68 -6.43
C PHE A 86 -14.98 -10.75 -7.19
N SER A 87 -15.96 -11.50 -6.73
CA SER A 87 -17.26 -11.65 -7.42
C SER A 87 -18.02 -10.32 -7.48
N ILE A 88 -17.93 -9.52 -6.42
CA ILE A 88 -18.65 -8.24 -6.26
C ILE A 88 -18.20 -7.18 -7.28
N VAL A 89 -16.92 -7.17 -7.65
CA VAL A 89 -16.30 -6.23 -8.59
C VAL A 89 -15.67 -6.96 -9.79
N SER A 90 -16.20 -8.13 -10.14
CA SER A 90 -15.64 -9.02 -11.16
C SER A 90 -15.56 -8.36 -12.55
N LYS A 91 -16.54 -7.53 -12.91
CA LYS A 91 -16.59 -6.81 -14.19
C LYS A 91 -15.41 -5.84 -14.30
N GLU A 92 -15.21 -5.03 -13.27
CA GLU A 92 -14.14 -4.04 -13.20
C GLU A 92 -12.77 -4.72 -13.16
N MET A 93 -12.63 -5.77 -12.35
CA MET A 93 -11.38 -6.53 -12.24
C MET A 93 -11.02 -7.27 -13.54
N SER A 94 -12.01 -7.85 -14.24
CA SER A 94 -11.76 -8.56 -15.51
C SER A 94 -11.28 -7.64 -16.63
N THR A 95 -11.65 -6.36 -16.60
CA THR A 95 -11.25 -5.37 -17.61
C THR A 95 -9.98 -4.60 -17.23
N LEU A 96 -9.52 -4.70 -16.00
CA LEU A 96 -8.41 -3.90 -15.44
C LEU A 96 -7.15 -3.96 -16.32
N ALA A 97 -6.63 -5.15 -16.61
CA ALA A 97 -5.41 -5.30 -17.41
C ALA A 97 -5.58 -4.78 -18.84
N LYS A 98 -6.76 -4.99 -19.45
CA LYS A 98 -7.09 -4.46 -20.78
C LYS A 98 -7.12 -2.94 -20.78
N ASN A 99 -7.76 -2.33 -19.78
CA ASN A 99 -7.86 -0.88 -19.63
C ASN A 99 -6.49 -0.26 -19.43
N ILE A 100 -5.65 -0.83 -18.55
CA ILE A 100 -4.27 -0.39 -18.36
C ILE A 100 -3.52 -0.49 -19.69
N GLY A 101 -3.64 -1.60 -20.43
CA GLY A 101 -3.01 -1.76 -21.73
C GLY A 101 -3.41 -0.67 -22.73
N SER A 102 -4.68 -0.25 -22.75
CA SER A 102 -5.15 0.85 -23.61
C SER A 102 -4.56 2.21 -23.19
N LEU A 103 -4.32 2.42 -21.89
CA LEU A 103 -3.70 3.64 -21.38
C LEU A 103 -2.23 3.73 -21.75
N LEU A 104 -1.52 2.60 -21.73
CA LEU A 104 -0.07 2.56 -21.90
C LEU A 104 0.38 2.85 -23.33
N GLY A 105 -0.43 2.58 -24.34
CA GLY A 105 -0.11 2.63 -25.78
C GLY A 105 1.08 3.53 -26.13
N SER A 106 2.24 2.94 -26.39
CA SER A 106 3.41 3.66 -26.88
C SER A 106 3.68 3.27 -28.33
N GLY A 107 4.33 4.15 -29.10
CA GLY A 107 4.80 3.81 -30.44
C GLY A 107 5.93 2.79 -30.47
N HIS A 108 6.41 2.29 -29.30
CA HIS A 108 7.54 1.39 -29.18
C HIS A 108 7.10 0.00 -28.68
N PRO A 109 7.03 -1.03 -29.57
CA PRO A 109 6.48 -2.34 -29.20
C PRO A 109 7.20 -3.02 -28.02
N THR A 110 8.54 -2.90 -27.96
CA THR A 110 9.32 -3.49 -26.87
C THR A 110 9.00 -2.84 -25.52
N LEU A 111 8.83 -1.50 -25.47
CA LEU A 111 8.44 -0.81 -24.25
C LEU A 111 7.07 -1.26 -23.77
N ASN A 112 6.08 -1.38 -24.66
CA ASN A 112 4.78 -1.92 -24.34
C ASN A 112 4.86 -3.32 -23.75
N LYS A 113 5.68 -4.20 -24.35
CA LYS A 113 5.86 -5.59 -23.89
C LYS A 113 6.43 -5.61 -22.46
N VAL A 114 7.47 -4.83 -22.18
CA VAL A 114 8.09 -4.79 -20.84
C VAL A 114 7.14 -4.17 -19.81
N ALA A 115 6.48 -3.05 -20.13
CA ALA A 115 5.55 -2.38 -19.25
C ALA A 115 4.32 -3.26 -18.90
N MET A 116 3.86 -4.08 -19.85
CA MET A 116 2.72 -5.00 -19.65
C MET A 116 3.09 -6.32 -18.97
N TYR A 117 4.36 -6.61 -18.78
CA TYR A 117 4.83 -7.94 -18.37
C TYR A 117 4.20 -8.42 -17.06
N TYR A 118 4.16 -7.55 -16.03
CA TYR A 118 3.59 -7.92 -14.74
C TYR A 118 2.06 -7.85 -14.67
N PHE A 119 1.41 -7.11 -15.57
CA PHE A 119 -0.06 -7.11 -15.64
C PHE A 119 -0.63 -8.38 -16.26
N GLN A 120 0.18 -9.09 -17.06
CA GLN A 120 -0.20 -10.36 -17.69
C GLN A 120 0.13 -11.58 -16.82
N SER A 121 0.95 -11.40 -15.77
CA SER A 121 1.26 -12.49 -14.84
C SER A 121 0.11 -12.69 -13.84
N GLU A 122 -0.06 -13.93 -13.37
CA GLU A 122 -1.03 -14.24 -12.33
C GLU A 122 -0.74 -13.41 -11.06
N GLY A 123 -1.71 -12.61 -10.65
CA GLY A 123 -1.62 -11.77 -9.47
C GLY A 123 -2.99 -11.52 -8.86
N LYS A 124 -3.05 -11.45 -7.54
CA LYS A 124 -4.31 -11.21 -6.82
C LYS A 124 -4.83 -9.78 -6.96
N HIS A 125 -4.05 -8.84 -7.55
CA HIS A 125 -4.39 -7.41 -7.72
C HIS A 125 -5.17 -6.81 -6.53
N VAL A 126 -4.65 -7.06 -5.32
CA VAL A 126 -5.34 -6.73 -4.05
C VAL A 126 -5.56 -5.22 -3.92
N ARG A 127 -4.61 -4.40 -4.39
CA ARG A 127 -4.71 -2.93 -4.27
C ARG A 127 -5.86 -2.34 -5.08
N PRO A 128 -6.01 -2.61 -6.39
CA PRO A 128 -7.19 -2.17 -7.14
C PRO A 128 -8.48 -2.80 -6.60
N LEU A 129 -8.46 -4.04 -6.13
CA LEU A 129 -9.61 -4.69 -5.50
C LEU A 129 -10.12 -3.90 -4.29
N ILE A 130 -9.23 -3.46 -3.39
CA ILE A 130 -9.58 -2.64 -2.23
C ILE A 130 -10.23 -1.33 -2.66
N VAL A 131 -9.64 -0.64 -3.66
CA VAL A 131 -10.17 0.63 -4.17
C VAL A 131 -11.57 0.45 -4.73
N LEU A 132 -11.81 -0.60 -5.52
CA LEU A 132 -13.11 -0.86 -6.15
C LEU A 132 -14.17 -1.27 -5.13
N LEU A 133 -13.85 -2.16 -4.18
CA LEU A 133 -14.77 -2.57 -3.12
C LEU A 133 -15.14 -1.40 -2.21
N LEU A 134 -14.15 -0.58 -1.83
CA LEU A 134 -14.40 0.61 -1.02
C LEU A 134 -15.24 1.62 -1.80
N SER A 135 -14.95 1.85 -3.08
CA SER A 135 -15.76 2.73 -3.94
C SER A 135 -17.22 2.30 -4.00
N LYS A 136 -17.45 0.98 -4.09
CA LYS A 136 -18.81 0.42 -4.09
C LYS A 136 -19.48 0.55 -2.72
N ALA A 137 -18.78 0.29 -1.61
CA ALA A 137 -19.33 0.50 -0.27
C ALA A 137 -19.66 1.98 -0.01
N LEU A 138 -18.84 2.91 -0.51
CA LEU A 138 -19.09 4.34 -0.43
C LEU A 138 -20.30 4.79 -1.26
N SER A 139 -20.65 4.08 -2.31
CA SER A 139 -21.83 4.40 -3.12
C SER A 139 -23.14 4.17 -2.38
N GLU A 140 -23.14 3.36 -1.33
CA GLU A 140 -24.31 3.11 -0.47
C GLU A 140 -24.59 4.26 0.51
N ILE A 141 -23.66 5.22 0.69
CA ILE A 141 -23.89 6.41 1.51
C ILE A 141 -24.90 7.31 0.82
N PRO A 142 -26.00 7.73 1.50
CA PRO A 142 -27.01 8.61 0.93
C PRO A 142 -26.40 9.93 0.43
N LEU A 143 -26.88 10.43 -0.68
CA LEU A 143 -26.42 11.70 -1.27
C LEU A 143 -26.57 12.89 -0.30
N SER A 144 -27.60 12.86 0.57
CA SER A 144 -27.83 13.88 1.59
C SER A 144 -26.72 13.95 2.65
N GLU A 145 -25.95 12.89 2.83
CA GLU A 145 -24.85 12.81 3.80
C GLU A 145 -23.49 13.14 3.19
N ARG A 146 -23.45 13.35 1.87
CA ARG A 146 -22.24 13.73 1.14
C ARG A 146 -22.09 15.24 1.16
N THR A 147 -21.13 15.74 1.93
CA THR A 147 -20.90 17.19 2.13
C THR A 147 -19.95 17.79 1.09
N ARG A 148 -19.09 16.96 0.50
CA ARG A 148 -18.27 17.35 -0.63
C ARG A 148 -19.06 17.02 -1.88
N GLY A 149 -19.60 17.99 -2.60
CA GLY A 149 -20.34 17.70 -3.84
C GLY A 149 -19.65 16.60 -4.64
N THR A 150 -20.43 15.63 -5.11
CA THR A 150 -19.89 14.62 -6.05
C THR A 150 -19.20 15.41 -7.16
N ILE A 151 -17.93 15.14 -7.36
CA ILE A 151 -17.21 15.71 -8.50
C ILE A 151 -17.75 14.96 -9.71
N ASP A 152 -18.91 15.44 -10.16
CA ASP A 152 -19.63 14.83 -11.27
C ASP A 152 -18.77 14.86 -12.53
N THR A 153 -18.88 13.78 -13.27
CA THR A 153 -18.35 13.71 -14.64
C THR A 153 -18.88 14.82 -15.53
N ASP A 154 -20.01 15.44 -15.15
CA ASP A 154 -20.66 16.50 -15.91
C ASP A 154 -19.91 17.84 -15.83
N ASP A 155 -19.20 18.12 -14.74
CA ASP A 155 -18.30 19.28 -14.66
C ASP A 155 -17.07 19.16 -15.60
N VAL A 156 -16.79 17.95 -16.08
CA VAL A 156 -15.82 17.71 -17.14
C VAL A 156 -16.32 18.23 -18.50
N SER A 157 -17.64 18.36 -18.66
CA SER A 157 -18.26 18.87 -19.90
C SER A 157 -18.23 20.39 -19.97
N ALA A 158 -18.23 21.10 -18.84
CA ALA A 158 -18.17 22.57 -18.79
C ALA A 158 -16.78 23.14 -19.13
N HIS A 159 -15.71 22.35 -18.86
CA HIS A 159 -14.35 22.67 -19.28
C HIS A 159 -13.89 21.62 -20.29
N ARG A 160 -14.39 21.70 -21.53
CA ARG A 160 -13.84 20.91 -22.63
C ARG A 160 -12.33 21.10 -22.65
N PRO A 161 -11.51 20.05 -22.47
CA PRO A 161 -10.10 20.16 -22.74
C PRO A 161 -9.93 20.60 -24.18
N MET A 162 -9.06 21.56 -24.44
CA MET A 162 -8.80 22.06 -25.81
C MET A 162 -8.37 20.95 -26.79
N LEU A 163 -8.21 19.71 -26.32
CA LEU A 163 -7.74 18.54 -27.07
C LEU A 163 -8.68 17.31 -26.99
N GLY A 164 -9.92 17.47 -26.51
CA GLY A 164 -10.90 16.38 -26.51
C GLY A 164 -10.53 15.14 -25.65
N GLU A 165 -9.73 15.34 -24.62
CA GLU A 165 -9.20 14.26 -23.78
C GLU A 165 -10.15 13.92 -22.63
N GLY A 166 -10.92 12.83 -22.76
CA GLY A 166 -11.72 12.26 -21.69
C GLY A 166 -10.90 11.48 -20.68
N ILE A 167 -11.50 11.15 -19.53
CA ILE A 167 -10.84 10.35 -18.48
C ILE A 167 -10.46 8.94 -18.98
N ASP A 168 -11.19 8.42 -19.95
CA ASP A 168 -11.03 7.09 -20.53
C ASP A 168 -10.20 7.08 -21.83
N ASP A 169 -9.75 8.25 -22.28
CA ASP A 169 -8.94 8.34 -23.49
C ASP A 169 -7.53 7.75 -23.28
N PRO A 170 -6.97 7.08 -24.29
CA PRO A 170 -5.61 6.56 -24.23
C PRO A 170 -4.59 7.62 -23.88
N LEU A 171 -3.62 7.29 -23.03
CA LEU A 171 -2.52 8.17 -22.62
C LEU A 171 -1.37 8.16 -23.64
N SER A 172 -1.64 7.84 -24.91
CA SER A 172 -0.60 7.72 -25.94
C SER A 172 0.12 9.05 -26.20
N PRO A 173 1.47 9.05 -26.28
CA PRO A 173 2.23 10.22 -26.76
C PRO A 173 1.85 10.62 -28.18
N LEU A 174 1.42 9.66 -29.00
CA LEU A 174 0.90 9.96 -30.33
C LEU A 174 -0.33 10.87 -30.26
N GLY A 175 -1.21 10.72 -29.25
CA GLY A 175 -2.30 11.66 -29.01
C GLY A 175 -1.83 13.01 -28.50
N ILE A 176 -0.72 13.05 -27.75
CA ILE A 176 -0.12 14.29 -27.20
C ILE A 176 0.75 15.00 -28.25
N LEU A 177 1.54 14.23 -29.00
CA LEU A 177 2.44 14.75 -30.04
C LEU A 177 1.69 15.06 -31.34
N HIS A 178 0.59 14.35 -31.62
CA HIS A 178 -0.30 14.60 -32.74
C HIS A 178 -1.56 15.37 -32.30
N GLY A 179 -1.45 16.34 -31.41
CA GLY A 179 -2.45 17.40 -31.26
C GLY A 179 -2.77 18.12 -32.60
N ILE A 180 -2.24 17.58 -33.67
CA ILE A 180 -2.40 17.90 -35.09
C ILE A 180 -2.98 16.65 -35.81
N ASN A 181 -3.79 15.79 -35.16
CA ASN A 181 -4.55 14.86 -35.96
C ASN A 181 -5.66 15.65 -36.68
N PRO A 182 -5.56 15.83 -38.03
CA PRO A 182 -6.54 16.61 -38.77
C PRO A 182 -7.96 16.10 -38.60
N GLU A 183 -8.16 14.80 -38.36
CA GLU A 183 -9.48 14.21 -38.16
C GLU A 183 -10.11 14.62 -36.83
N ILE A 184 -9.30 14.82 -35.77
CA ILE A 184 -9.77 15.32 -34.46
C ILE A 184 -10.11 16.82 -34.55
N ILE A 185 -9.34 17.60 -35.34
CA ILE A 185 -9.59 19.03 -35.56
C ILE A 185 -10.79 19.24 -36.46
N LEU A 186 -10.98 18.41 -37.50
CA LEU A 186 -12.02 18.55 -38.49
C LEU A 186 -13.38 17.99 -38.04
N ASN A 187 -13.43 17.04 -37.09
CA ASN A 187 -14.65 16.48 -36.56
C ASN A 187 -14.64 16.33 -35.03
N PRO A 188 -14.64 17.43 -34.27
CA PRO A 188 -14.69 17.36 -32.80
C PRO A 188 -16.01 16.81 -32.27
N LEU A 189 -17.06 16.68 -33.11
CA LEU A 189 -18.41 16.22 -32.76
C LEU A 189 -18.66 14.76 -33.10
N SER A 190 -17.76 14.09 -33.82
CA SER A 190 -17.99 12.71 -34.31
C SER A 190 -17.32 11.64 -33.45
N ARG A 191 -16.85 11.96 -32.24
CA ARG A 191 -16.59 10.90 -31.29
C ARG A 191 -17.89 10.23 -30.92
N PRO A 192 -18.00 8.91 -31.05
CA PRO A 192 -19.08 8.21 -30.39
C PRO A 192 -18.97 8.62 -28.90
N GLN A 193 -19.96 9.36 -28.42
CA GLN A 193 -20.23 9.33 -26.99
C GLN A 193 -20.63 7.88 -26.77
N ASP A 194 -19.67 7.06 -26.32
CA ASP A 194 -20.04 5.81 -25.70
C ASP A 194 -21.06 6.20 -24.65
N PRO A 195 -22.32 5.75 -24.76
CA PRO A 195 -23.31 6.06 -23.75
C PRO A 195 -22.66 5.63 -22.44
N LEU A 196 -22.58 6.57 -21.50
CA LEU A 196 -22.22 6.25 -20.12
C LEU A 196 -22.96 4.95 -19.81
N PRO A 197 -22.28 3.84 -19.49
CA PRO A 197 -22.98 2.59 -19.27
C PRO A 197 -23.99 2.88 -18.18
N ALA A 198 -25.29 2.78 -18.55
CA ALA A 198 -26.44 3.09 -17.69
C ALA A 198 -26.52 2.18 -16.44
N GLU A 199 -25.59 1.29 -16.30
CA GLU A 199 -25.32 0.41 -15.18
C GLU A 199 -23.93 0.70 -14.61
N SER A 200 -23.73 1.90 -14.03
CA SER A 200 -22.64 2.04 -13.10
C SER A 200 -23.04 1.24 -11.85
N ASN A 201 -22.31 0.20 -11.58
CA ASN A 201 -22.42 -0.68 -10.39
C ASN A 201 -22.13 0.10 -9.08
N GLY A 202 -22.50 1.40 -9.02
CA GLY A 202 -22.19 2.34 -7.95
C GLY A 202 -20.76 2.91 -7.98
N ILE A 203 -19.88 2.38 -8.83
CA ILE A 203 -18.48 2.81 -8.92
C ILE A 203 -18.33 3.88 -10.01
N LEU A 204 -17.86 5.07 -9.64
CA LEU A 204 -17.66 6.18 -10.55
C LEU A 204 -16.52 5.90 -11.57
N PRO A 205 -16.58 6.45 -12.80
CA PRO A 205 -15.49 6.32 -13.77
C PRO A 205 -14.13 6.76 -13.21
N LYS A 206 -14.09 7.85 -12.44
CA LYS A 206 -12.85 8.34 -11.79
C LYS A 206 -12.31 7.36 -10.74
N GLN A 207 -13.17 6.62 -10.04
CA GLN A 207 -12.77 5.60 -9.08
C GLN A 207 -12.23 4.33 -9.77
N ARG A 208 -12.81 3.94 -10.92
CA ARG A 208 -12.24 2.87 -11.77
C ARG A 208 -10.86 3.27 -12.28
N ARG A 209 -10.72 4.50 -12.78
CA ARG A 209 -9.43 5.05 -13.19
C ARG A 209 -8.43 5.11 -12.04
N LEU A 210 -8.86 5.46 -10.83
CA LEU A 210 -8.03 5.42 -9.64
C LEU A 210 -7.47 4.01 -9.38
N ALA A 211 -8.29 2.97 -9.47
CA ALA A 211 -7.86 1.58 -9.29
C ALA A 211 -6.77 1.18 -10.31
N GLU A 212 -6.92 1.57 -11.57
CA GLU A 212 -5.94 1.36 -12.63
C GLU A 212 -4.60 2.10 -12.35
N ILE A 213 -4.68 3.36 -11.93
CA ILE A 213 -3.51 4.17 -11.55
C ILE A 213 -2.75 3.54 -10.39
N VAL A 214 -3.46 3.08 -9.37
CA VAL A 214 -2.87 2.44 -8.20
C VAL A 214 -2.08 1.18 -8.60
N GLU A 215 -2.62 0.38 -9.50
CA GLU A 215 -1.92 -0.81 -9.99
C GLU A 215 -0.73 -0.44 -10.90
N MET A 216 -0.82 0.64 -11.68
CA MET A 216 0.31 1.14 -12.48
C MET A 216 1.47 1.61 -11.59
N ILE A 217 1.19 2.39 -10.54
CA ILE A 217 2.20 2.84 -9.57
C ILE A 217 2.84 1.63 -8.87
N HIS A 218 2.01 0.68 -8.42
CA HIS A 218 2.52 -0.53 -7.79
C HIS A 218 3.40 -1.37 -8.71
N THR A 219 2.98 -1.56 -9.96
CA THR A 219 3.75 -2.33 -10.94
C THR A 219 5.07 -1.64 -11.28
N ALA A 220 5.10 -0.32 -11.36
CA ALA A 220 6.33 0.45 -11.54
C ALA A 220 7.30 0.23 -10.37
N SER A 221 6.81 0.28 -9.13
CA SER A 221 7.65 0.01 -7.95
C SER A 221 8.23 -1.41 -8.00
N LEU A 222 7.43 -2.42 -8.39
CA LEU A 222 7.93 -3.78 -8.51
C LEU A 222 9.05 -3.93 -9.55
N LEU A 223 8.94 -3.23 -10.70
CA LEU A 223 10.00 -3.25 -11.72
C LEU A 223 11.30 -2.62 -11.22
N HIS A 224 11.21 -1.55 -10.44
CA HIS A 224 12.37 -0.90 -9.83
C HIS A 224 12.96 -1.74 -8.70
N ASP A 225 12.13 -2.26 -7.81
CA ASP A 225 12.54 -3.09 -6.67
C ASP A 225 13.27 -4.35 -7.14
N ASP A 226 12.80 -5.03 -8.21
CA ASP A 226 13.45 -6.20 -8.74
C ASP A 226 14.88 -5.94 -9.26
N VAL A 227 15.14 -4.70 -9.74
CA VAL A 227 16.50 -4.29 -10.12
C VAL A 227 17.35 -3.97 -8.90
N ILE A 228 16.78 -3.28 -7.90
CA ILE A 228 17.48 -2.89 -6.67
C ILE A 228 17.87 -4.12 -5.85
N ASP A 229 16.91 -5.04 -5.67
CA ASP A 229 17.08 -6.25 -4.87
C ASP A 229 17.76 -7.39 -5.65
N ASN A 230 18.11 -7.20 -6.93
CA ASN A 230 18.61 -8.24 -7.84
C ASN A 230 17.73 -9.50 -7.84
N SER A 231 16.41 -9.33 -7.79
CA SER A 231 15.45 -10.43 -7.72
C SER A 231 15.53 -11.29 -8.98
N ALA A 232 15.62 -12.62 -8.81
CA ALA A 232 15.65 -13.55 -9.94
C ALA A 232 14.25 -13.89 -10.46
N THR A 233 13.26 -13.93 -9.58
CA THR A 233 11.90 -14.37 -9.89
C THR A 233 10.85 -13.47 -9.24
N ARG A 234 9.70 -13.32 -9.93
CA ARG A 234 8.51 -12.64 -9.45
C ARG A 234 7.26 -13.40 -9.90
N ARG A 235 6.35 -13.75 -8.97
CA ARG A 235 5.11 -14.49 -9.27
C ARG A 235 5.38 -15.78 -10.07
N SER A 236 6.38 -16.56 -9.64
CA SER A 236 6.82 -17.82 -10.27
C SER A 236 7.32 -17.69 -11.72
N GLN A 237 7.62 -16.47 -12.19
CA GLN A 237 8.23 -16.19 -13.49
C GLN A 237 9.57 -15.46 -13.30
N PRO A 238 10.45 -15.43 -14.31
CA PRO A 238 11.63 -14.57 -14.27
C PRO A 238 11.21 -13.12 -13.98
N SER A 239 11.96 -12.41 -13.13
CA SER A 239 11.71 -11.00 -12.88
C SER A 239 12.00 -10.14 -14.13
N GLY A 240 11.48 -8.91 -14.17
CA GLY A 240 11.63 -8.03 -15.33
C GLY A 240 13.08 -7.71 -15.69
N ASN A 241 13.94 -7.56 -14.67
CA ASN A 241 15.38 -7.35 -14.84
C ASN A 241 16.10 -8.56 -15.46
N ILE A 242 15.66 -9.78 -15.14
CA ILE A 242 16.21 -11.02 -15.77
C ILE A 242 15.66 -11.22 -17.18
N ALA A 243 14.36 -10.98 -17.38
CA ALA A 243 13.72 -11.21 -18.69
C ALA A 243 14.13 -10.18 -19.76
N PHE A 244 14.39 -8.92 -19.38
CA PHE A 244 14.62 -7.82 -20.32
C PHE A 244 15.88 -7.00 -20.03
N GLY A 245 16.56 -7.26 -18.92
CA GLY A 245 17.72 -6.51 -18.44
C GLY A 245 17.36 -5.26 -17.61
N ASN A 246 18.25 -4.88 -16.70
CA ASN A 246 18.05 -3.79 -15.74
C ASN A 246 17.61 -2.47 -16.39
N LYS A 247 18.28 -2.08 -17.52
CA LYS A 247 17.97 -0.82 -18.21
C LYS A 247 16.51 -0.78 -18.71
N MET A 248 16.03 -1.89 -19.26
CA MET A 248 14.66 -1.95 -19.77
C MET A 248 13.63 -2.00 -18.65
N ALA A 249 13.92 -2.68 -17.55
CA ALA A 249 13.06 -2.72 -16.38
C ALA A 249 12.90 -1.30 -15.76
N ILE A 250 14.00 -0.57 -15.56
CA ILE A 250 13.97 0.82 -15.05
C ILE A 250 13.16 1.71 -15.98
N LEU A 251 13.47 1.73 -17.29
CA LEU A 251 12.75 2.58 -18.25
C LEU A 251 11.26 2.25 -18.36
N ALA A 252 10.89 0.98 -18.20
CA ALA A 252 9.48 0.59 -18.16
C ALA A 252 8.78 1.07 -16.89
N GLY A 253 9.44 1.02 -15.73
CA GLY A 253 8.93 1.59 -14.49
C GLY A 253 8.73 3.11 -14.61
N ASP A 254 9.71 3.84 -15.13
CA ASP A 254 9.60 5.29 -15.38
C ASP A 254 8.46 5.61 -16.35
N PHE A 255 8.31 4.81 -17.40
CA PHE A 255 7.21 4.96 -18.35
C PHE A 255 5.85 4.76 -17.69
N LEU A 256 5.69 3.74 -16.83
CA LEU A 256 4.46 3.51 -16.06
C LEU A 256 4.16 4.70 -15.14
N LEU A 257 5.15 5.23 -14.42
CA LEU A 257 4.97 6.41 -13.56
C LEU A 257 4.59 7.66 -14.36
N GLY A 258 5.22 7.87 -15.53
CA GLY A 258 4.85 8.95 -16.43
C GLY A 258 3.40 8.85 -16.92
N ARG A 259 2.95 7.63 -17.28
CA ARG A 259 1.56 7.38 -17.66
C ARG A 259 0.58 7.54 -16.49
N ALA A 260 0.94 7.02 -15.32
CA ALA A 260 0.17 7.22 -14.10
C ALA A 260 0.00 8.72 -13.80
N SER A 261 1.06 9.51 -13.91
CA SER A 261 1.02 10.97 -13.66
C SER A 261 0.03 11.69 -14.58
N VAL A 262 0.00 11.34 -15.88
CA VAL A 262 -1.01 11.90 -16.81
C VAL A 262 -2.42 11.45 -16.42
N ALA A 263 -2.61 10.18 -16.07
CA ALA A 263 -3.91 9.65 -15.64
C ALA A 263 -4.40 10.33 -14.36
N ILE A 264 -3.51 10.55 -13.38
CA ILE A 264 -3.78 11.30 -12.14
C ILE A 264 -4.25 12.72 -12.46
N ALA A 265 -3.54 13.43 -13.34
CA ALA A 265 -3.89 14.79 -13.74
C ALA A 265 -5.28 14.86 -14.41
N ARG A 266 -5.67 13.82 -15.17
CA ARG A 266 -6.99 13.72 -15.81
C ARG A 266 -8.14 13.47 -14.86
N ILE A 267 -7.89 12.98 -13.64
CA ILE A 267 -8.92 12.92 -12.57
C ILE A 267 -9.41 14.33 -12.21
N ARG A 268 -8.56 15.37 -12.39
CA ARG A 268 -8.89 16.79 -12.15
C ARG A 268 -9.42 17.06 -10.74
N ASN A 269 -8.83 16.42 -9.76
CA ASN A 269 -9.06 16.68 -8.35
C ASN A 269 -7.73 16.98 -7.68
N ALA A 270 -7.54 18.20 -7.17
CA ALA A 270 -6.26 18.66 -6.62
C ALA A 270 -5.81 17.80 -5.42
N GLU A 271 -6.75 17.44 -4.53
CA GLU A 271 -6.44 16.59 -3.36
C GLU A 271 -5.99 15.20 -3.80
N VAL A 272 -6.66 14.59 -4.77
CA VAL A 272 -6.27 13.27 -5.30
C VAL A 272 -4.91 13.32 -6.00
N ILE A 273 -4.62 14.40 -6.74
CA ILE A 273 -3.32 14.61 -7.39
C ILE A 273 -2.22 14.67 -6.32
N GLU A 274 -2.41 15.45 -5.26
CA GLU A 274 -1.45 15.56 -4.16
C GLU A 274 -1.25 14.23 -3.43
N LEU A 275 -2.33 13.51 -3.11
CA LEU A 275 -2.28 12.21 -2.45
C LEU A 275 -1.44 11.19 -3.23
N LEU A 276 -1.69 11.04 -4.52
CA LEU A 276 -1.01 10.04 -5.35
C LEU A 276 0.43 10.46 -5.70
N SER A 277 0.67 11.75 -5.95
CA SER A 277 2.03 12.26 -6.19
C SER A 277 2.92 12.10 -4.95
N THR A 278 2.39 12.42 -3.76
CA THR A 278 3.12 12.18 -2.51
C THR A 278 3.28 10.70 -2.19
N THR A 279 2.41 9.82 -2.71
CA THR A 279 2.62 8.37 -2.60
C THR A 279 3.85 7.92 -3.37
N ILE A 280 4.05 8.42 -4.58
CA ILE A 280 5.24 8.08 -5.38
C ILE A 280 6.52 8.50 -4.64
N ALA A 281 6.52 9.71 -4.05
CA ALA A 281 7.65 10.17 -3.23
C ALA A 281 7.87 9.25 -2.01
N ASN A 282 6.80 8.86 -1.30
CA ASN A 282 6.87 7.97 -0.15
C ASN A 282 7.47 6.59 -0.49
N LEU A 283 7.10 6.02 -1.65
CA LEU A 283 7.66 4.74 -2.08
C LEU A 283 9.19 4.83 -2.25
N VAL A 284 9.68 5.90 -2.88
CA VAL A 284 11.12 6.14 -3.04
C VAL A 284 11.80 6.37 -1.70
N GLU A 285 11.22 7.19 -0.82
CA GLU A 285 11.77 7.45 0.52
C GLU A 285 11.82 6.17 1.36
N GLY A 286 10.76 5.33 1.30
CA GLY A 286 10.73 4.03 1.95
C GLY A 286 11.82 3.09 1.45
N GLU A 287 12.13 3.12 0.15
CA GLU A 287 13.24 2.35 -0.43
C GLU A 287 14.60 2.86 0.08
N PHE A 288 14.83 4.17 0.11
CA PHE A 288 16.04 4.73 0.72
C PHE A 288 16.18 4.36 2.19
N MET A 289 15.09 4.32 2.94
CA MET A 289 15.10 3.86 4.33
C MET A 289 15.48 2.37 4.43
N GLN A 290 15.03 1.53 3.50
CA GLN A 290 15.39 0.11 3.47
C GLN A 290 16.89 -0.09 3.19
N LEU A 291 17.48 0.70 2.31
CA LEU A 291 18.92 0.62 2.00
C LEU A 291 19.79 1.09 3.16
N LYS A 292 19.30 2.03 3.98
CA LYS A 292 19.99 2.52 5.20
C LYS A 292 19.54 1.71 6.40
N ASN A 293 20.19 0.60 6.68
CA ASN A 293 19.95 -0.12 7.92
C ASN A 293 20.49 0.70 9.11
N THR A 294 19.65 1.08 10.08
CA THR A 294 19.96 2.12 11.07
C THR A 294 20.01 1.62 12.51
N ALA A 295 20.57 0.47 12.79
CA ALA A 295 20.96 0.18 14.16
C ALA A 295 22.24 0.98 14.49
N VAL A 296 22.09 2.14 15.10
CA VAL A 296 23.22 3.00 15.48
C VAL A 296 23.82 2.58 16.81
N ASP A 297 23.03 1.95 17.70
CA ASP A 297 23.41 1.54 19.06
C ASP A 297 22.74 0.21 19.44
N THR A 298 23.21 -0.44 20.51
CA THR A 298 22.69 -1.75 21.01
C THR A 298 21.81 -1.63 22.23
N THR A 299 21.40 -0.42 22.61
CA THR A 299 20.58 -0.15 23.79
C THR A 299 19.10 -0.45 23.56
N MET A 300 18.33 -0.57 24.65
CA MET A 300 16.86 -0.71 24.58
C MET A 300 16.17 0.53 23.93
N GLU A 301 16.74 1.72 24.09
CA GLU A 301 16.26 2.92 23.40
C GLU A 301 16.50 2.82 21.90
N ALA A 302 17.64 2.25 21.48
CA ALA A 302 17.93 1.99 20.07
C ALA A 302 16.98 0.94 19.46
N ASN A 303 16.58 -0.08 20.23
CA ASN A 303 15.56 -1.03 19.78
C ASN A 303 14.22 -0.33 19.53
N ARG A 304 13.75 0.48 20.48
CA ARG A 304 12.48 1.22 20.32
C ARG A 304 12.53 2.16 19.10
N ALA A 305 13.62 2.90 18.93
CA ALA A 305 13.83 3.75 17.77
C ALA A 305 13.85 2.95 16.47
N SER A 306 14.45 1.75 16.47
CA SER A 306 14.47 0.85 15.32
C SER A 306 13.08 0.30 15.00
N PHE A 307 12.25 0.05 16.02
CA PHE A 307 10.86 -0.39 15.81
C PHE A 307 10.00 0.74 15.22
N GLU A 308 10.12 1.97 15.72
CA GLU A 308 9.45 3.15 15.18
C GLU A 308 9.89 3.40 13.72
N TYR A 309 11.19 3.25 13.44
CA TYR A 309 11.74 3.34 12.09
C TYR A 309 11.17 2.24 11.16
N TYR A 310 11.09 1.00 11.64
CA TYR A 310 10.50 -0.11 10.90
C TYR A 310 9.04 0.16 10.53
N ILE A 311 8.21 0.61 11.47
CA ILE A 311 6.80 0.94 11.20
C ILE A 311 6.70 2.11 10.21
N HIS A 312 7.54 3.14 10.35
CA HIS A 312 7.55 4.27 9.42
C HIS A 312 7.96 3.85 8.00
N LYS A 313 9.03 3.09 7.86
CA LYS A 313 9.45 2.50 6.59
C LYS A 313 8.33 1.65 5.97
N THR A 314 7.69 0.79 6.75
CA THR A 314 6.59 -0.08 6.32
C THR A 314 5.39 0.74 5.84
N TYR A 315 5.09 1.84 6.55
CA TYR A 315 4.08 2.78 6.09
C TYR A 315 4.45 3.37 4.73
N LEU A 316 5.64 3.93 4.58
CA LEU A 316 6.06 4.58 3.35
C LEU A 316 6.07 3.63 2.15
N LYS A 317 6.69 2.44 2.31
CA LYS A 317 6.89 1.48 1.21
C LYS A 317 5.60 0.73 0.84
N THR A 318 4.75 0.38 1.80
CA THR A 318 3.61 -0.50 1.56
C THR A 318 2.26 0.16 1.86
N ALA A 319 2.08 0.74 3.06
CA ALA A 319 0.78 1.19 3.49
C ALA A 319 0.37 2.55 2.90
N SER A 320 1.31 3.40 2.47
CA SER A 320 1.02 4.73 1.94
C SER A 320 0.18 4.68 0.66
N LEU A 321 0.47 3.76 -0.25
CA LEU A 321 -0.31 3.59 -1.48
C LEU A 321 -1.75 3.13 -1.16
N MET A 322 -1.93 2.19 -0.23
CA MET A 322 -3.26 1.72 0.16
C MET A 322 -4.06 2.83 0.87
N SER A 323 -3.45 3.51 1.86
CA SER A 323 -4.13 4.55 2.65
C SER A 323 -4.56 5.74 1.80
N LYS A 324 -3.66 6.25 0.96
CA LYS A 324 -3.95 7.41 0.13
C LYS A 324 -4.91 7.07 -1.01
N SER A 325 -4.88 5.84 -1.52
CA SER A 325 -5.86 5.38 -2.51
C SER A 325 -7.27 5.23 -1.93
N CYS A 326 -7.39 4.70 -0.72
CA CYS A 326 -8.67 4.63 -0.01
C CYS A 326 -9.22 6.03 0.27
N ARG A 327 -8.37 6.97 0.74
CA ARG A 327 -8.74 8.38 0.91
C ARG A 327 -9.21 8.99 -0.41
N ALA A 328 -8.46 8.78 -1.49
CA ALA A 328 -8.81 9.30 -2.81
C ALA A 328 -10.15 8.76 -3.31
N ALA A 329 -10.45 7.47 -3.08
CA ALA A 329 -11.74 6.88 -3.42
C ALA A 329 -12.91 7.56 -2.67
N ALA A 330 -12.71 7.86 -1.38
CA ALA A 330 -13.70 8.55 -0.56
C ALA A 330 -13.88 10.02 -0.97
N VAL A 331 -12.79 10.72 -1.28
CA VAL A 331 -12.83 12.09 -1.82
C VAL A 331 -13.61 12.14 -3.13
N LEU A 332 -13.36 11.21 -4.05
CA LEU A 332 -14.05 11.14 -5.34
C LEU A 332 -15.52 10.78 -5.21
N SER A 333 -15.93 10.07 -4.15
CA SER A 333 -17.34 9.78 -3.89
C SER A 333 -18.12 10.98 -3.33
N GLY A 334 -17.45 12.07 -2.96
CA GLY A 334 -18.06 13.21 -2.29
C GLY A 334 -18.38 12.97 -0.81
N ALA A 335 -17.82 11.94 -0.19
CA ALA A 335 -18.02 11.61 1.22
C ALA A 335 -17.61 12.75 2.15
N ASN A 336 -18.21 12.82 3.33
CA ASN A 336 -17.83 13.79 4.35
C ASN A 336 -16.44 13.50 4.92
N ASP A 337 -15.88 14.48 5.64
CA ASP A 337 -14.51 14.40 6.16
C ASP A 337 -14.29 13.22 7.11
N GLN A 338 -15.31 12.83 7.90
CA GLN A 338 -15.19 11.68 8.82
C GLN A 338 -15.02 10.36 8.05
N VAL A 339 -15.77 10.17 6.97
CA VAL A 339 -15.65 9.00 6.11
C VAL A 339 -14.33 9.00 5.34
N VAL A 340 -13.88 10.18 4.89
CA VAL A 340 -12.58 10.33 4.20
C VAL A 340 -11.42 9.96 5.13
N GLU A 341 -11.44 10.42 6.39
CA GLU A 341 -10.41 10.06 7.37
C GLU A 341 -10.49 8.58 7.77
N ALA A 342 -11.69 8.01 7.91
CA ALA A 342 -11.88 6.59 8.19
C ALA A 342 -11.37 5.71 7.03
N ALA A 343 -11.62 6.10 5.79
CA ALA A 343 -11.11 5.42 4.60
C ALA A 343 -9.56 5.44 4.55
N TYR A 344 -8.95 6.59 4.86
CA TYR A 344 -7.49 6.69 4.99
C TYR A 344 -6.96 5.76 6.07
N ALA A 345 -7.55 5.81 7.27
CA ALA A 345 -7.14 4.99 8.40
C ALA A 345 -7.32 3.49 8.14
N TYR A 346 -8.41 3.10 7.48
CA TYR A 346 -8.60 1.73 7.01
C TYR A 346 -7.45 1.26 6.12
N GLY A 347 -7.17 2.00 5.04
CA GLY A 347 -6.10 1.64 4.10
C GLY A 347 -4.72 1.62 4.74
N ARG A 348 -4.44 2.54 5.70
CA ARG A 348 -3.19 2.58 6.46
C ARG A 348 -3.02 1.33 7.31
N ASN A 349 -4.02 0.99 8.10
CA ASN A 349 -3.93 -0.15 9.02
C ASN A 349 -3.91 -1.47 8.26
N LEU A 350 -4.71 -1.60 7.19
CA LEU A 350 -4.68 -2.77 6.31
C LEU A 350 -3.31 -2.95 5.65
N GLY A 351 -2.70 -1.86 5.16
CA GLY A 351 -1.38 -1.90 4.52
C GLY A 351 -0.27 -2.28 5.49
N LEU A 352 -0.31 -1.78 6.73
CA LEU A 352 0.62 -2.17 7.79
C LEU A 352 0.42 -3.64 8.17
N CYS A 353 -0.81 -4.09 8.40
CA CYS A 353 -1.15 -5.49 8.65
C CYS A 353 -0.61 -6.38 7.52
N PHE A 354 -0.84 -6.00 6.27
CA PHE A 354 -0.39 -6.74 5.09
C PHE A 354 1.12 -7.00 5.12
N GLN A 355 1.93 -5.96 5.36
CA GLN A 355 3.39 -6.09 5.38
C GLN A 355 3.88 -6.86 6.61
N ILE A 356 3.30 -6.60 7.79
CA ILE A 356 3.68 -7.31 9.03
C ILE A 356 3.42 -8.81 8.90
N VAL A 357 2.33 -9.20 8.22
CA VAL A 357 2.05 -10.62 7.91
C VAL A 357 3.07 -11.16 6.91
N ASP A 358 3.49 -10.39 5.88
CA ASP A 358 4.54 -10.81 4.95
C ASP A 358 5.86 -11.09 5.69
N ASP A 359 6.26 -10.17 6.56
CA ASP A 359 7.49 -10.29 7.34
C ASP A 359 7.44 -11.48 8.31
N MET A 360 6.26 -11.80 8.85
CA MET A 360 6.06 -13.00 9.67
C MET A 360 6.16 -14.29 8.83
N LEU A 361 5.59 -14.31 7.63
CA LEU A 361 5.59 -15.46 6.75
C LEU A 361 7.00 -15.86 6.30
N ASP A 362 7.92 -14.91 6.19
CA ASP A 362 9.33 -15.18 5.87
C ASP A 362 10.02 -16.11 6.90
N TYR A 363 9.51 -16.15 8.13
CA TYR A 363 10.02 -17.04 9.19
C TYR A 363 9.26 -18.38 9.30
N THR A 364 8.04 -18.46 8.82
CA THR A 364 7.12 -19.59 9.10
C THR A 364 6.96 -20.55 7.94
N ILE A 365 7.20 -20.11 6.71
CA ILE A 365 7.01 -20.95 5.52
C ILE A 365 8.29 -21.70 5.19
N PRO A 366 8.24 -23.04 4.98
CA PRO A 366 9.38 -23.82 4.51
C PRO A 366 9.87 -23.35 3.14
N GLU A 367 11.17 -23.48 2.87
CA GLU A 367 11.79 -23.13 1.59
C GLU A 367 11.10 -23.77 0.39
N SER A 368 10.59 -24.99 0.55
CA SER A 368 9.85 -25.74 -0.50
C SER A 368 8.58 -25.03 -0.98
N ASP A 369 7.94 -24.25 -0.12
CA ASP A 369 6.62 -23.66 -0.39
C ASP A 369 6.70 -22.17 -0.75
N LEU A 370 7.77 -21.48 -0.36
CA LEU A 370 7.99 -20.05 -0.62
C LEU A 370 8.53 -19.76 -2.02
N GLY A 371 9.20 -20.73 -2.65
CA GLY A 371 9.99 -20.48 -3.86
C GLY A 371 11.15 -19.49 -3.63
N LYS A 372 11.43 -19.15 -2.36
CA LYS A 372 12.56 -18.36 -1.87
C LYS A 372 13.16 -19.04 -0.65
N PRO A 373 14.45 -18.87 -0.35
CA PRO A 373 15.04 -19.37 0.89
C PRO A 373 14.33 -18.78 2.10
N ALA A 374 14.01 -19.59 3.10
CA ALA A 374 13.45 -19.11 4.37
C ALA A 374 14.43 -18.15 5.05
N GLY A 375 13.90 -17.04 5.63
CA GLY A 375 14.75 -15.98 6.19
C GLY A 375 15.38 -15.10 5.12
N ALA A 376 14.71 -14.88 4.00
CA ALA A 376 15.20 -14.01 2.92
C ALA A 376 15.48 -12.60 3.42
N ASP A 377 14.65 -12.06 4.31
CA ASP A 377 14.83 -10.73 4.90
C ASP A 377 16.17 -10.64 5.64
N LEU A 378 16.51 -11.63 6.47
CA LEU A 378 17.79 -11.67 7.19
C LEU A 378 18.98 -11.75 6.24
N LYS A 379 18.87 -12.56 5.16
CA LYS A 379 19.92 -12.68 4.12
C LYS A 379 20.13 -11.37 3.35
N LEU A 380 19.08 -10.55 3.26
CA LEU A 380 19.14 -9.20 2.70
C LEU A 380 19.59 -8.14 3.72
N GLY A 381 19.89 -8.55 4.95
CA GLY A 381 20.30 -7.65 6.01
C GLY A 381 19.17 -6.82 6.63
N LEU A 382 17.90 -7.26 6.47
CA LEU A 382 16.73 -6.54 6.93
C LEU A 382 16.30 -7.00 8.32
N ALA A 383 16.18 -6.05 9.26
CA ALA A 383 15.56 -6.27 10.56
C ALA A 383 14.07 -5.97 10.48
N THR A 384 13.25 -7.03 10.51
CA THR A 384 11.78 -6.95 10.48
C THR A 384 11.20 -7.23 11.88
N ALA A 385 9.89 -7.09 12.05
CA ALA A 385 9.25 -7.16 13.36
C ALA A 385 9.63 -8.40 14.20
N PRO A 386 9.73 -9.63 13.65
CA PRO A 386 10.11 -10.80 14.45
C PRO A 386 11.49 -10.65 15.12
N VAL A 387 12.47 -10.10 14.40
CA VAL A 387 13.82 -9.85 14.94
C VAL A 387 13.82 -8.73 15.95
N LEU A 388 13.09 -7.64 15.69
CA LEU A 388 13.01 -6.51 16.61
C LEU A 388 12.38 -6.92 17.95
N TYR A 389 11.37 -7.78 17.95
CA TYR A 389 10.83 -8.36 19.18
C TYR A 389 11.79 -9.32 19.89
N ALA A 390 12.61 -10.04 19.14
CA ALA A 390 13.62 -10.90 19.74
C ALA A 390 14.76 -10.07 20.36
N TRP A 391 15.10 -8.93 19.78
CA TRP A 391 16.14 -8.04 20.28
C TRP A 391 15.84 -7.49 21.68
N GLU A 392 14.58 -7.39 22.08
CA GLU A 392 14.21 -7.03 23.46
C GLU A 392 14.77 -8.01 24.51
N GLN A 393 14.95 -9.30 24.15
CA GLN A 393 15.42 -10.36 25.03
C GLN A 393 16.87 -10.76 24.76
N PHE A 394 17.36 -10.56 23.55
CA PHE A 394 18.71 -10.96 23.10
C PHE A 394 19.47 -9.75 22.56
N PRO A 395 20.17 -8.99 23.43
CA PRO A 395 20.86 -7.76 23.04
C PRO A 395 21.92 -7.95 21.93
N GLU A 396 22.44 -9.17 21.78
CA GLU A 396 23.42 -9.54 20.74
C GLU A 396 22.90 -9.28 19.33
N LEU A 397 21.57 -9.36 19.13
CA LEU A 397 20.91 -9.05 17.86
C LEU A 397 21.19 -7.63 17.38
N GLY A 398 21.37 -6.66 18.29
CA GLY A 398 21.71 -5.30 17.91
C GLY A 398 23.01 -5.21 17.12
N ASN A 399 24.03 -6.03 17.47
CA ASN A 399 25.28 -6.11 16.72
C ASN A 399 25.09 -6.77 15.35
N MET A 400 24.27 -7.86 15.27
CA MET A 400 23.98 -8.55 14.02
C MET A 400 23.20 -7.64 13.05
N ILE A 401 22.21 -6.89 13.55
CA ILE A 401 21.45 -5.91 12.76
C ILE A 401 22.37 -4.84 12.19
N ARG A 402 23.31 -4.30 13.00
CA ARG A 402 24.25 -3.26 12.57
C ARG A 402 25.15 -3.73 11.43
N ARG A 403 25.65 -4.98 11.48
CA ARG A 403 26.47 -5.58 10.42
C ARG A 403 25.65 -6.29 9.34
N LYS A 404 24.31 -6.10 9.33
CA LYS A 404 23.40 -6.65 8.33
C LYS A 404 23.42 -8.17 8.21
N PHE A 405 23.68 -8.86 9.33
CA PHE A 405 23.78 -10.33 9.40
C PHE A 405 24.83 -10.92 8.43
N ASP A 406 25.93 -10.19 8.19
CA ASP A 406 26.93 -10.52 7.18
C ASP A 406 27.97 -11.55 7.65
N GLU A 407 28.06 -11.84 8.96
CA GLU A 407 28.96 -12.86 9.49
C GLU A 407 28.36 -14.28 9.38
N PRO A 408 29.19 -15.28 9.09
CA PRO A 408 28.77 -16.67 9.04
C PRO A 408 28.07 -17.11 10.35
N GLY A 409 26.83 -17.63 10.24
CA GLY A 409 26.05 -18.08 11.39
C GLY A 409 25.11 -17.04 11.99
N ASP A 410 25.19 -15.76 11.58
CA ASP A 410 24.30 -14.71 12.08
C ASP A 410 22.82 -14.99 11.76
N VAL A 411 22.54 -15.42 10.55
CA VAL A 411 21.16 -15.68 10.11
C VAL A 411 20.55 -16.83 10.92
N GLU A 412 21.29 -17.92 11.10
CA GLU A 412 20.85 -19.07 11.87
C GLU A 412 20.65 -18.74 13.34
N LEU A 413 21.58 -17.97 13.93
CA LEU A 413 21.50 -17.54 15.31
C LEU A 413 20.34 -16.56 15.54
N ALA A 414 20.15 -15.60 14.63
CA ALA A 414 19.02 -14.68 14.68
C ALA A 414 17.68 -15.44 14.60
N ARG A 415 17.54 -16.42 13.71
CA ARG A 415 16.34 -17.26 13.63
C ARG A 415 16.08 -18.04 14.92
N LYS A 416 17.13 -18.56 15.55
CA LYS A 416 17.05 -19.25 16.86
C LYS A 416 16.53 -18.29 17.93
N TYR A 417 17.08 -17.09 18.03
CA TYR A 417 16.64 -16.07 18.98
C TYR A 417 15.19 -15.61 18.73
N VAL A 418 14.79 -15.46 17.47
CA VAL A 418 13.39 -15.17 17.11
C VAL A 418 12.45 -16.26 17.61
N ALA A 419 12.82 -17.52 17.47
CA ALA A 419 12.02 -18.66 17.96
C ALA A 419 11.94 -18.66 19.50
N GLU A 420 13.07 -18.50 20.20
CA GLU A 420 13.15 -18.49 21.67
C GLU A 420 12.38 -17.30 22.28
N ALA A 421 12.40 -16.12 21.63
CA ALA A 421 11.70 -14.92 22.08
C ALA A 421 10.21 -14.94 21.75
N ASN A 422 9.69 -15.94 21.03
CA ASN A 422 8.37 -15.94 20.43
C ASN A 422 8.13 -14.71 19.52
N GLY A 423 9.14 -14.28 18.78
CA GLY A 423 9.11 -13.08 17.95
C GLY A 423 8.03 -13.15 16.86
N VAL A 424 7.81 -14.33 16.26
CA VAL A 424 6.77 -14.56 15.25
C VAL A 424 5.37 -14.36 15.86
N GLU A 425 5.09 -14.91 17.03
CA GLU A 425 3.77 -14.77 17.67
C GLU A 425 3.51 -13.33 18.13
N LYS A 426 4.53 -12.63 18.65
CA LYS A 426 4.42 -11.19 18.97
C LYS A 426 4.11 -10.37 17.71
N THR A 427 4.73 -10.70 16.58
CA THR A 427 4.46 -10.07 15.28
C THR A 427 3.04 -10.35 14.81
N ARG A 428 2.55 -11.58 15.00
CA ARG A 428 1.15 -11.94 14.71
C ARG A 428 0.17 -11.10 15.52
N LEU A 429 0.42 -10.92 16.81
CA LEU A 429 -0.43 -10.09 17.67
C LEU A 429 -0.42 -8.62 17.22
N LEU A 430 0.71 -8.10 16.76
CA LEU A 430 0.79 -6.77 16.17
C LEU A 430 -0.05 -6.66 14.88
N ALA A 431 0.01 -7.68 14.00
CA ALA A 431 -0.82 -7.72 12.80
C ALA A 431 -2.32 -7.75 13.13
N VAL A 432 -2.73 -8.50 14.17
CA VAL A 432 -4.12 -8.52 14.68
C VAL A 432 -4.55 -7.12 15.13
N GLN A 433 -3.72 -6.39 15.88
CA GLN A 433 -4.06 -5.02 16.32
C GLN A 433 -4.33 -4.08 15.15
N TYR A 434 -3.52 -4.16 14.08
CA TYR A 434 -3.74 -3.36 12.88
C TYR A 434 -4.98 -3.82 12.10
N ALA A 435 -5.25 -5.11 12.03
CA ALA A 435 -6.46 -5.64 11.39
C ALA A 435 -7.74 -5.20 12.13
N ASP A 436 -7.75 -5.30 13.47
CA ASP A 436 -8.88 -4.89 14.29
C ASP A 436 -9.14 -3.38 14.15
N GLU A 437 -8.08 -2.58 14.12
CA GLU A 437 -8.21 -1.14 13.89
C GLU A 437 -8.75 -0.85 12.48
N ALA A 438 -8.31 -1.58 11.45
CA ALA A 438 -8.86 -1.45 10.10
C ALA A 438 -10.35 -1.80 10.07
N LEU A 439 -10.76 -2.89 10.69
CA LEU A 439 -12.18 -3.29 10.80
C LEU A 439 -13.01 -2.24 11.55
N ARG A 440 -12.47 -1.64 12.62
CA ARG A 440 -13.13 -0.59 13.37
C ARG A 440 -13.38 0.65 12.52
N GLN A 441 -12.45 1.03 11.63
CA GLN A 441 -12.61 2.17 10.73
C GLN A 441 -13.72 1.95 9.70
N LEU A 442 -13.96 0.71 9.29
CA LEU A 442 -15.05 0.36 8.36
C LEU A 442 -16.46 0.51 8.99
N SER A 443 -16.58 0.56 10.31
CA SER A 443 -17.89 0.62 11.00
C SER A 443 -18.69 1.90 10.72
N ILE A 444 -18.08 2.92 10.13
CA ILE A 444 -18.76 4.16 9.73
C ILE A 444 -19.58 3.99 8.45
N LEU A 445 -19.27 2.96 7.65
CA LEU A 445 -19.94 2.71 6.37
C LEU A 445 -21.27 1.95 6.59
N PRO A 446 -22.27 2.19 5.75
CA PRO A 446 -23.54 1.44 5.82
C PRO A 446 -23.32 -0.03 5.51
N GLU A 447 -24.11 -0.91 6.12
CA GLU A 447 -24.03 -2.35 5.87
C GLU A 447 -24.37 -2.67 4.40
N SER A 448 -23.49 -3.42 3.76
CA SER A 448 -23.60 -3.81 2.36
C SER A 448 -22.71 -5.03 2.07
N ASP A 449 -22.98 -5.71 0.94
CA ASP A 449 -22.14 -6.82 0.49
C ASP A 449 -20.68 -6.38 0.29
N SER A 450 -20.47 -5.15 -0.19
CA SER A 450 -19.13 -4.59 -0.39
C SER A 450 -18.41 -4.34 0.93
N LEU A 451 -19.13 -3.89 1.96
CA LEU A 451 -18.57 -3.75 3.31
C LEU A 451 -18.22 -5.12 3.91
N ALA A 452 -19.11 -6.10 3.76
CA ALA A 452 -18.83 -7.47 4.20
C ALA A 452 -17.60 -8.05 3.49
N ALA A 453 -17.46 -7.81 2.19
CA ALA A 453 -16.29 -8.23 1.42
C ALA A 453 -14.99 -7.54 1.88
N LEU A 454 -15.01 -6.25 2.23
CA LEU A 454 -13.85 -5.56 2.80
C LEU A 454 -13.45 -6.13 4.15
N LYS A 455 -14.43 -6.45 5.03
CA LYS A 455 -14.20 -7.13 6.30
C LYS A 455 -13.56 -8.50 6.08
N ASN A 456 -14.12 -9.31 5.17
CA ASN A 456 -13.59 -10.63 4.81
C ASN A 456 -12.19 -10.56 4.20
N LEU A 457 -11.92 -9.58 3.33
CA LEU A 457 -10.61 -9.34 2.74
C LEU A 457 -9.56 -9.02 3.82
N THR A 458 -9.92 -8.20 4.81
CA THR A 458 -9.05 -7.86 5.94
C THR A 458 -8.69 -9.11 6.74
N LEU A 459 -9.67 -9.96 7.06
CA LEU A 459 -9.44 -11.23 7.75
C LEU A 459 -8.64 -12.23 6.90
N ALA A 460 -8.89 -12.28 5.60
CA ALA A 460 -8.13 -13.13 4.68
C ALA A 460 -6.65 -12.71 4.59
N ILE A 461 -6.35 -11.40 4.63
CA ILE A 461 -4.98 -10.88 4.67
C ILE A 461 -4.29 -11.28 5.97
N LEU A 462 -4.96 -11.14 7.11
CA LEU A 462 -4.44 -11.52 8.41
C LEU A 462 -4.12 -13.02 8.51
N ASN A 463 -4.99 -13.87 7.92
CA ASN A 463 -4.92 -15.32 8.04
C ASN A 463 -4.25 -16.01 6.84
N ARG A 464 -3.65 -15.26 5.92
CA ARG A 464 -3.02 -15.85 4.74
C ARG A 464 -1.82 -16.72 5.13
N LYS A 465 -1.63 -17.78 4.34
CA LYS A 465 -0.54 -18.75 4.50
C LYS A 465 0.51 -18.67 3.38
N LYS A 466 0.21 -17.90 2.36
CA LYS A 466 1.09 -17.65 1.18
C LYS A 466 0.85 -16.22 0.67
#